data_73490996775bd71798807a4accabe8c4
#
_entry.id   73490996775bd71798807a4accabe8c4
#
_cell.length_a   1.000
_cell.length_b   1.000
_cell.length_c   1.000
_cell.angle_alpha   90.00
_cell.angle_beta   90.00
_cell.angle_gamma   90.00
#
_symmetry.space_group_name_H-M   'P 1'
#
loop_
_entity.id
_entity.type
_entity.pdbx_description
1 polymer ?
#
loop_
_entity_poly.entity_id
_entity_poly.type
_entity_poly.pdbx_seq_one_letter_code
_entity_poly.pdbx_strand_id
1 'polypeptide(L)'
;MPRRCRGFTTHDFTIDQQAGTVGYPAGYRVHITASGQASFGIRCQRCPLRQRCTTATGGRTIHVHPHEDELRAARRRATTRAFADSYRRWRPMVERSIAWLVADGCRRVPYHGIQRNHMWLSVRVAALNLRRLLILGLARRDEAWVLA
;
A
#
# COMPACT_ATOMS: atom_id res chain seq x y z
N MET A 1 -12.83 -11.70 -3.25
CA MET A 1 -13.12 -11.13 -1.91
C MET A 1 -12.13 -11.72 -0.92
N PRO A 2 -11.35 -10.94 -0.17
CA PRO A 2 -10.48 -11.49 0.85
C PRO A 2 -11.34 -12.10 1.95
N ARG A 3 -11.05 -13.35 2.29
CA ARG A 3 -11.67 -14.04 3.43
C ARG A 3 -11.39 -13.23 4.70
N ARG A 4 -12.42 -12.68 5.33
CA ARG A 4 -12.30 -12.08 6.66
C ARG A 4 -11.87 -13.19 7.62
N CYS A 5 -10.60 -13.19 8.00
CA CYS A 5 -10.15 -14.01 9.11
C CYS A 5 -10.92 -13.58 10.35
N ARG A 6 -11.70 -14.49 10.96
CA ARG A 6 -12.42 -14.26 12.22
C ARG A 6 -11.48 -14.18 13.44
N GLY A 7 -10.18 -13.96 13.23
CA GLY A 7 -9.14 -13.98 14.26
C GLY A 7 -8.41 -12.64 14.40
N PHE A 8 -7.52 -12.56 15.37
CA PHE A 8 -6.65 -11.40 15.59
C PHE A 8 -5.78 -11.10 14.37
N THR A 9 -5.75 -9.84 14.01
CA THR A 9 -4.89 -9.29 12.95
C THR A 9 -3.61 -8.71 13.54
N THR A 10 -2.66 -8.30 12.71
CA THR A 10 -1.43 -7.62 13.17
C THR A 10 -1.73 -6.32 13.94
N HIS A 11 -2.91 -5.73 13.74
CA HIS A 11 -3.34 -4.50 14.43
C HIS A 11 -3.67 -4.71 15.90
N ASP A 12 -4.05 -5.94 16.27
CA ASP A 12 -4.39 -6.29 17.65
C ASP A 12 -3.14 -6.51 18.52
N PHE A 13 -1.95 -6.49 17.90
CA PHE A 13 -0.66 -6.65 18.59
C PHE A 13 0.01 -5.30 18.77
N THR A 14 0.55 -5.05 19.95
CA THR A 14 1.36 -3.87 20.21
C THR A 14 2.80 -4.15 19.78
N ILE A 15 3.26 -3.43 18.75
CA ILE A 15 4.63 -3.55 18.25
C ILE A 15 5.40 -2.33 18.73
N ASP A 16 6.49 -2.58 19.44
CA ASP A 16 7.45 -1.59 19.89
C ASP A 16 8.79 -1.89 19.19
N GLN A 17 9.08 -1.11 18.14
CA GLN A 17 10.31 -1.30 17.35
C GLN A 17 11.55 -0.82 18.11
N GLN A 18 11.42 0.18 18.98
CA GLN A 18 12.56 0.66 19.79
C GLN A 18 12.96 -0.35 20.83
N ALA A 19 11.99 -0.94 21.53
CA ALA A 19 12.24 -2.01 22.50
C ALA A 19 12.44 -3.38 21.84
N GLY A 20 12.24 -3.51 20.53
CA GLY A 20 12.36 -4.77 19.81
C GLY A 20 11.36 -5.83 20.27
N THR A 21 10.14 -5.44 20.66
CA THR A 21 9.16 -6.36 21.23
C THR A 21 7.79 -6.29 20.56
N VAL A 22 7.07 -7.42 20.62
CA VAL A 22 5.66 -7.52 20.23
C VAL A 22 4.85 -7.99 21.43
N GLY A 23 3.85 -7.19 21.82
CA GLY A 23 2.87 -7.50 22.87
C GLY A 23 1.62 -8.12 22.28
N TYR A 24 1.11 -9.15 22.92
CA TYR A 24 -0.14 -9.83 22.56
C TYR A 24 -1.30 -9.38 23.46
N PRO A 25 -2.55 -9.34 22.99
CA PRO A 25 -3.70 -8.90 23.76
C PRO A 25 -3.92 -9.60 25.10
N ALA A 26 -3.41 -10.83 25.28
CA ALA A 26 -3.44 -11.55 26.57
C ALA A 26 -2.27 -11.21 27.50
N GLY A 27 -1.51 -10.12 27.23
CA GLY A 27 -0.46 -9.61 28.10
C GLY A 27 0.94 -10.20 27.89
N TYR A 28 1.12 -11.20 27.06
CA TYR A 28 2.44 -11.75 26.75
C TYR A 28 3.23 -10.84 25.80
N ARG A 29 4.55 -10.73 26.07
CA ARG A 29 5.49 -10.04 25.18
C ARG A 29 6.58 -10.99 24.72
N VAL A 30 7.00 -10.83 23.46
CA VAL A 30 8.10 -11.59 22.86
C VAL A 30 9.02 -10.65 22.10
N HIS A 31 10.31 -11.01 22.01
CA HIS A 31 11.28 -10.24 21.24
C HIS A 31 11.12 -10.47 19.74
N ILE A 32 11.44 -9.44 18.97
CA ILE A 32 11.57 -9.50 17.52
C ILE A 32 12.97 -10.03 17.21
N THR A 33 13.05 -11.08 16.43
CA THR A 33 14.33 -11.63 15.94
C THR A 33 14.97 -10.71 14.90
N ALA A 34 16.25 -10.92 14.61
CA ALA A 34 16.96 -10.20 13.55
C ALA A 34 16.29 -10.35 12.16
N SER A 35 15.56 -11.43 11.94
CA SER A 35 14.76 -11.65 10.71
C SER A 35 13.38 -10.96 10.72
N GLY A 36 13.10 -10.12 11.71
CA GLY A 36 11.82 -9.41 11.83
C GLY A 36 10.64 -10.29 12.29
N GLN A 37 10.90 -11.43 12.93
CA GLN A 37 9.84 -12.33 13.38
C GLN A 37 9.67 -12.27 14.89
N ALA A 38 8.42 -12.30 15.36
CA ALA A 38 8.06 -12.44 16.76
C ALA A 38 7.16 -13.66 16.91
N SER A 39 7.68 -14.74 17.53
CA SER A 39 6.97 -16.00 17.70
C SER A 39 6.52 -16.17 19.14
N PHE A 40 5.24 -16.47 19.33
CA PHE A 40 4.64 -16.73 20.66
C PHE A 40 4.72 -18.21 21.04
N GLY A 41 4.95 -19.11 20.10
CA GLY A 41 5.28 -20.51 20.31
C GLY A 41 4.43 -21.21 21.39
N ILE A 42 5.13 -21.82 22.37
CA ILE A 42 4.53 -22.58 23.47
C ILE A 42 3.54 -21.76 24.34
N ARG A 43 3.72 -20.42 24.38
CA ARG A 43 2.81 -19.53 25.12
C ARG A 43 1.39 -19.56 24.57
N CYS A 44 1.23 -19.86 23.29
CA CYS A 44 -0.07 -20.04 22.64
C CYS A 44 -0.80 -21.30 23.10
N GLN A 45 -0.09 -22.32 23.59
CA GLN A 45 -0.74 -23.57 24.00
C GLN A 45 -1.66 -23.39 25.21
N ARG A 46 -1.28 -22.51 26.15
CA ARG A 46 -2.05 -22.19 27.35
C ARG A 46 -2.83 -20.87 27.24
N CYS A 47 -2.91 -20.29 26.06
CA CYS A 47 -3.56 -19.00 25.85
C CYS A 47 -5.08 -19.18 25.75
N PRO A 48 -5.90 -18.48 26.55
CA PRO A 48 -7.35 -18.58 26.49
C PRO A 48 -7.92 -18.04 25.17
N LEU A 49 -7.17 -17.20 24.47
CA LEU A 49 -7.57 -16.60 23.20
C LEU A 49 -7.09 -17.40 21.97
N ARG A 50 -6.46 -18.57 22.17
CA ARG A 50 -5.86 -19.35 21.09
C ARG A 50 -6.84 -19.65 19.96
N GLN A 51 -8.04 -20.12 20.27
CA GLN A 51 -9.04 -20.51 19.27
C GLN A 51 -9.45 -19.34 18.35
N ARG A 52 -9.39 -18.10 18.87
CA ARG A 52 -9.66 -16.87 18.12
C ARG A 52 -8.44 -16.29 17.41
N CYS A 53 -7.24 -16.77 17.78
CA CYS A 53 -5.97 -16.19 17.31
C CYS A 53 -5.31 -17.01 16.22
N THR A 54 -5.16 -18.31 16.42
CA THR A 54 -4.42 -19.16 15.48
C THR A 54 -4.84 -20.62 15.56
N THR A 55 -4.87 -21.26 14.40
CA THR A 55 -5.04 -22.71 14.27
C THR A 55 -3.71 -23.47 14.17
N ALA A 56 -2.59 -22.72 14.06
CA ALA A 56 -1.27 -23.32 13.90
C ALA A 56 -0.84 -24.04 15.16
N THR A 57 -0.31 -25.25 15.03
CA THR A 57 0.21 -26.09 16.13
C THR A 57 1.39 -25.42 16.84
N GLY A 58 2.29 -24.78 16.07
CA GLY A 58 3.46 -24.04 16.57
C GLY A 58 3.16 -22.67 17.19
N GLY A 59 1.87 -22.26 17.25
CA GLY A 59 1.47 -20.96 17.79
C GLY A 59 1.52 -19.83 16.77
N ARG A 60 1.24 -18.60 17.23
CA ARG A 60 1.20 -17.41 16.40
C ARG A 60 2.60 -16.85 16.18
N THR A 61 2.93 -16.52 14.94
CA THR A 61 4.11 -15.75 14.56
C THR A 61 3.66 -14.47 13.85
N ILE A 62 4.26 -13.35 14.22
CA ILE A 62 4.04 -12.03 13.61
C ILE A 62 5.33 -11.65 12.88
N HIS A 63 5.19 -11.26 11.62
CA HIS A 63 6.27 -10.64 10.86
C HIS A 63 6.16 -9.13 10.99
N VAL A 64 7.22 -8.51 11.49
CA VAL A 64 7.31 -7.07 11.70
C VAL A 64 8.15 -6.50 10.56
N HIS A 65 7.56 -5.57 9.82
CA HIS A 65 8.27 -4.90 8.73
C HIS A 65 9.25 -3.86 9.31
N PRO A 66 10.44 -3.61 8.71
CA PRO A 66 11.37 -2.57 9.17
C PRO A 66 10.72 -1.18 9.32
N HIS A 67 9.74 -0.86 8.47
CA HIS A 67 8.98 0.40 8.47
C HIS A 67 7.55 0.18 8.99
N GLU A 68 7.36 -0.63 10.03
CA GLU A 68 6.01 -0.94 10.54
C GLU A 68 5.31 0.30 11.12
N ASP A 69 6.06 1.23 11.71
CA ASP A 69 5.49 2.46 12.28
C ASP A 69 4.92 3.37 11.20
N GLU A 70 5.64 3.54 10.07
CA GLU A 70 5.15 4.30 8.92
C GLU A 70 3.93 3.61 8.26
N LEU A 71 3.98 2.29 8.15
CA LEU A 71 2.85 1.52 7.64
C LEU A 71 1.61 1.66 8.53
N ARG A 72 1.79 1.63 9.85
CA ARG A 72 0.68 1.87 10.81
C ARG A 72 0.17 3.29 10.73
N ALA A 73 1.06 4.28 10.63
CA ALA A 73 0.67 5.67 10.45
C ALA A 73 -0.11 5.89 9.15
N ALA A 74 0.35 5.30 8.03
CA ALA A 74 -0.34 5.35 6.75
C ALA A 74 -1.73 4.69 6.81
N ARG A 75 -1.85 3.52 7.45
CA ARG A 75 -3.14 2.85 7.64
C ARG A 75 -4.11 3.69 8.49
N ARG A 76 -3.64 4.27 9.62
CA ARG A 76 -4.45 5.18 10.43
C ARG A 76 -4.93 6.38 9.61
N ARG A 77 -4.03 7.01 8.82
CA ARG A 77 -4.40 8.12 7.93
C ARG A 77 -5.45 7.71 6.91
N ALA A 78 -5.32 6.49 6.34
CA ALA A 78 -6.27 5.98 5.35
C ALA A 78 -7.69 5.77 5.89
N THR A 79 -7.88 5.65 7.21
CA THR A 79 -9.21 5.55 7.84
C THR A 79 -9.87 6.91 8.12
N THR A 80 -9.15 8.02 7.93
CA THR A 80 -9.68 9.36 8.20
C THR A 80 -10.64 9.81 7.10
N ARG A 81 -11.65 10.61 7.49
CA ARG A 81 -12.59 11.23 6.54
C ARG A 81 -11.87 12.13 5.53
N ALA A 82 -10.90 12.93 5.99
CA ALA A 82 -10.09 13.81 5.14
C ALA A 82 -9.37 13.03 4.03
N PHE A 83 -8.79 11.86 4.36
CA PHE A 83 -8.18 10.98 3.35
C PHE A 83 -9.23 10.44 2.38
N ALA A 84 -10.37 9.95 2.87
CA ALA A 84 -11.44 9.41 2.03
C ALA A 84 -11.99 10.46 1.06
N ASP A 85 -12.14 11.71 1.49
CA ASP A 85 -12.62 12.81 0.66
C ASP A 85 -11.58 13.20 -0.40
N SER A 86 -10.30 13.32 -0.01
CA SER A 86 -9.19 13.54 -0.95
C SER A 86 -9.08 12.40 -1.96
N TYR A 87 -9.17 11.16 -1.51
CA TYR A 87 -9.09 9.98 -2.35
C TYR A 87 -10.24 9.92 -3.38
N ARG A 88 -11.50 10.19 -2.96
CA ARG A 88 -12.65 10.27 -3.87
C ARG A 88 -12.49 11.37 -4.92
N ARG A 89 -11.93 12.51 -4.53
CA ARG A 89 -11.72 13.64 -5.42
C ARG A 89 -10.67 13.34 -6.50
N TRP A 90 -9.55 12.73 -6.15
CA TRP A 90 -8.39 12.63 -7.03
C TRP A 90 -8.25 11.28 -7.73
N ARG A 91 -8.73 10.19 -7.12
CA ARG A 91 -8.62 8.84 -7.68
C ARG A 91 -9.20 8.72 -9.10
N PRO A 92 -10.39 9.27 -9.42
CA PRO A 92 -10.95 9.14 -10.77
C PRO A 92 -10.04 9.74 -11.85
N MET A 93 -9.31 10.79 -11.53
CA MET A 93 -8.37 11.43 -12.47
C MET A 93 -7.17 10.51 -12.76
N VAL A 94 -6.62 9.88 -11.73
CA VAL A 94 -5.49 8.94 -11.85
C VAL A 94 -5.94 7.70 -12.62
N GLU A 95 -7.07 7.11 -12.24
CA GLU A 95 -7.61 5.92 -12.90
C GLU A 95 -7.92 6.17 -14.38
N ARG A 96 -8.44 7.33 -14.72
CA ARG A 96 -8.68 7.73 -16.12
C ARG A 96 -7.38 7.80 -16.90
N SER A 97 -6.33 8.37 -16.34
CA SER A 97 -5.02 8.46 -16.99
C SER A 97 -4.42 7.07 -17.22
N ILE A 98 -4.53 6.18 -16.24
CA ILE A 98 -4.10 4.78 -16.37
C ILE A 98 -4.96 4.04 -17.40
N ALA A 99 -6.27 4.23 -17.38
CA ALA A 99 -7.18 3.59 -18.33
C ALA A 99 -6.86 4.01 -19.79
N TRP A 100 -6.50 5.26 -20.04
CA TRP A 100 -6.07 5.71 -21.36
C TRP A 100 -4.77 5.05 -21.80
N LEU A 101 -3.76 4.96 -20.91
CA LEU A 101 -2.53 4.25 -21.22
C LEU A 101 -2.81 2.78 -21.56
N VAL A 102 -3.69 2.13 -20.81
CA VAL A 102 -4.06 0.72 -21.03
C VAL A 102 -4.84 0.55 -22.36
N ALA A 103 -5.76 1.45 -22.65
CA ALA A 103 -6.54 1.43 -23.90
C ALA A 103 -5.64 1.60 -25.14
N ASP A 104 -4.58 2.41 -25.03
CA ASP A 104 -3.59 2.63 -26.08
C ASP A 104 -2.51 1.53 -26.14
N GLY A 105 -2.77 0.34 -25.57
CA GLY A 105 -1.90 -0.83 -25.66
C GLY A 105 -0.75 -0.88 -24.66
N CYS A 106 -0.72 0.01 -23.67
CA CYS A 106 0.35 0.08 -22.67
C CYS A 106 0.16 -0.88 -21.46
N ARG A 107 -0.65 -1.93 -21.65
CA ARG A 107 -0.86 -2.94 -20.59
C ARG A 107 0.38 -3.80 -20.32
N ARG A 108 1.23 -3.96 -21.30
CA ARG A 108 2.50 -4.68 -21.20
C ARG A 108 3.63 -3.80 -21.69
N VAL A 109 4.75 -3.85 -21.00
CA VAL A 109 5.94 -3.16 -21.45
C VAL A 109 6.57 -3.93 -22.63
N PRO A 110 6.96 -3.25 -23.73
CA PRO A 110 7.43 -3.92 -24.94
C PRO A 110 8.91 -4.29 -24.90
N TYR A 111 9.68 -3.76 -23.94
CA TYR A 111 11.13 -3.96 -23.89
C TYR A 111 11.58 -4.69 -22.64
N HIS A 112 12.73 -5.35 -22.74
CA HIS A 112 13.45 -5.85 -21.56
C HIS A 112 14.33 -4.74 -20.98
N GLY A 113 14.33 -4.62 -19.63
CA GLY A 113 15.12 -3.65 -18.87
C GLY A 113 14.41 -2.33 -18.59
N ILE A 114 14.89 -1.63 -17.55
CA ILE A 114 14.22 -0.44 -16.99
C ILE A 114 14.37 0.76 -17.92
N GLN A 115 15.55 1.02 -18.46
CA GLN A 115 15.83 2.26 -19.22
C GLN A 115 14.98 2.40 -20.49
N ARG A 116 14.88 1.32 -21.31
CA ARG A 116 14.08 1.34 -22.54
C ARG A 116 12.60 1.49 -22.24
N ASN A 117 12.10 0.80 -21.24
CA ASN A 117 10.70 0.92 -20.80
C ASN A 117 10.40 2.30 -20.21
N HIS A 118 11.35 2.88 -19.47
CA HIS A 118 11.20 4.24 -18.95
C HIS A 118 11.08 5.26 -20.06
N MET A 119 11.97 5.22 -21.06
CA MET A 119 11.90 6.13 -22.21
C MET A 119 10.59 5.95 -23.00
N TRP A 120 10.21 4.71 -23.30
CA TRP A 120 8.96 4.39 -23.97
C TRP A 120 7.74 4.93 -23.22
N LEU A 121 7.68 4.71 -21.90
CA LEU A 121 6.59 5.19 -21.06
C LEU A 121 6.57 6.73 -21.00
N SER A 122 7.72 7.37 -20.91
CA SER A 122 7.82 8.83 -20.88
C SER A 122 7.24 9.47 -22.15
N VAL A 123 7.53 8.93 -23.32
CA VAL A 123 6.94 9.41 -24.60
C VAL A 123 5.42 9.23 -24.60
N ARG A 124 4.91 8.09 -24.14
CA ARG A 124 3.46 7.83 -24.04
C ARG A 124 2.76 8.78 -23.07
N VAL A 125 3.35 9.02 -21.92
CA VAL A 125 2.82 9.95 -20.92
C VAL A 125 2.86 11.39 -21.45
N ALA A 126 3.91 11.78 -22.17
CA ALA A 126 4.01 13.10 -22.79
C ALA A 126 2.90 13.31 -23.84
N ALA A 127 2.65 12.33 -24.70
CA ALA A 127 1.56 12.38 -25.68
C ALA A 127 0.18 12.48 -25.02
N LEU A 128 -0.04 11.71 -23.94
CA LEU A 128 -1.28 11.76 -23.16
C LEU A 128 -1.48 13.12 -22.47
N ASN A 129 -0.42 13.69 -21.92
CA ASN A 129 -0.47 15.03 -21.32
C ASN A 129 -0.73 16.12 -22.36
N LEU A 130 -0.10 16.05 -23.53
CA LEU A 130 -0.36 16.99 -24.60
C LEU A 130 -1.83 16.92 -25.08
N ARG A 131 -2.35 15.72 -25.30
CA ARG A 131 -3.78 15.52 -25.62
C ARG A 131 -4.69 16.14 -24.55
N ARG A 132 -4.35 15.97 -23.27
CA ARG A 132 -5.10 16.55 -22.16
C ARG A 132 -5.04 18.08 -22.18
N LEU A 133 -3.88 18.67 -22.44
CA LEU A 133 -3.72 20.12 -22.55
C LEU A 133 -4.57 20.70 -23.69
N LEU A 134 -4.63 20.02 -24.85
CA LEU A 134 -5.48 20.41 -25.97
C LEU A 134 -6.98 20.35 -25.58
N ILE A 135 -7.41 19.30 -24.87
CA ILE A 135 -8.80 19.20 -24.37
C ILE A 135 -9.11 20.31 -23.35
N LEU A 136 -8.12 20.76 -22.57
CA LEU A 136 -8.24 21.86 -21.62
C LEU A 136 -8.15 23.24 -22.29
N GLY A 137 -8.09 23.31 -23.61
CA GLY A 137 -8.09 24.56 -24.33
C GLY A 137 -6.70 25.17 -24.55
N LEU A 138 -5.63 24.35 -24.52
CA LEU A 138 -4.30 24.84 -24.87
C LEU A 138 -4.33 25.33 -26.34
N ALA A 139 -4.08 26.60 -26.55
CA ALA A 139 -4.02 27.24 -27.85
C ALA A 139 -2.81 28.18 -27.94
N ARG A 140 -2.33 28.44 -29.15
CA ARG A 140 -1.29 29.42 -29.38
C ARG A 140 -1.94 30.76 -29.75
N ARG A 141 -1.66 31.80 -28.96
CA ARG A 141 -2.08 33.17 -29.23
C ARG A 141 -0.86 34.08 -29.12
N ASP A 142 -0.69 34.97 -30.12
CA ASP A 142 0.38 35.97 -30.15
C ASP A 142 1.76 35.37 -29.80
N GLU A 143 2.12 34.24 -30.43
CA GLU A 143 3.34 33.47 -30.25
C GLU A 143 3.52 32.80 -28.87
N ALA A 144 2.59 32.94 -27.94
CA ALA A 144 2.59 32.29 -26.64
C ALA A 144 1.57 31.15 -26.56
N TRP A 145 1.89 30.13 -25.74
CA TRP A 145 0.96 29.07 -25.39
C TRP A 145 0.10 29.53 -24.22
N VAL A 146 -1.21 29.49 -24.35
CA VAL A 146 -2.18 29.88 -23.35
C VAL A 146 -3.18 28.75 -23.12
N LEU A 147 -3.63 28.59 -21.87
CA LEU A 147 -4.77 27.75 -21.49
C LEU A 147 -6.02 28.65 -21.41
N ALA A 148 -7.09 28.23 -22.07
CA ALA A 148 -8.38 28.94 -22.03
C ALA A 148 -9.12 28.67 -20.70
#